data_b4516c6ce9da34a87eff278a8c725d30
#
_entry.id   b4516c6ce9da34a87eff278a8c725d30
#
_cell.length_a   1.000
_cell.length_b   1.000
_cell.length_c   1.000
_cell.angle_alpha   90.00
_cell.angle_beta   90.00
_cell.angle_gamma   90.00
#
_symmetry.space_group_name_H-M   'P 1'
#
loop_
_entity.id
_entity.type
_entity.pdbx_description
1 polymer ?
#
loop_
_entity_poly.entity_id
_entity_poly.type
_entity_poly.pdbx_seq_one_letter_code
_entity_poly.pdbx_strand_id
1 'polypeptide(L)'
;MGVFPKKPKRIPYAVRSDIRRLEKRISQMEFLQKEEITTREELAAYQKPLEEQVLSLMKERRKLYRKEPGGMRIQEINGELKELRKKIRLSQQIEKQSLEMEERLRQAKEQEEVQEMSGKQRREAEWNR
;
A
#
# COMPACT_ATOMS: atom_id res chain seq x y z
N MET A 1 23.71 37.45 -19.62
CA MET A 1 22.45 37.05 -18.94
C MET A 1 22.27 35.56 -19.04
N GLY A 2 22.14 34.91 -17.91
CA GLY A 2 21.81 33.50 -17.87
C GLY A 2 20.44 33.26 -18.48
N VAL A 3 20.39 32.44 -19.51
CA VAL A 3 19.13 32.05 -20.11
C VAL A 3 18.63 30.86 -19.32
N PHE A 4 17.60 31.08 -18.53
CA PHE A 4 16.91 29.97 -17.89
C PHE A 4 16.19 29.15 -18.97
N PRO A 5 16.29 27.82 -18.94
CA PRO A 5 15.53 27.01 -19.87
C PRO A 5 14.03 27.31 -19.71
N LYS A 6 13.40 27.72 -20.79
CA LYS A 6 11.98 28.09 -20.78
C LYS A 6 11.04 26.94 -20.45
N LYS A 7 11.52 25.71 -20.60
CA LYS A 7 10.76 24.52 -20.24
C LYS A 7 11.61 23.65 -19.33
N PRO A 8 11.10 23.15 -18.20
CA PRO A 8 11.83 22.20 -17.39
C PRO A 8 12.12 20.97 -18.26
N LYS A 9 13.36 20.52 -18.22
CA LYS A 9 13.72 19.26 -18.86
C LYS A 9 12.80 18.17 -18.32
N ARG A 10 12.37 17.26 -19.20
CA ARG A 10 11.59 16.11 -18.76
C ARG A 10 12.35 15.38 -17.66
N ILE A 11 11.67 15.17 -16.56
CA ILE A 11 12.19 14.39 -15.44
C ILE A 11 12.47 12.97 -15.97
N PRO A 12 13.67 12.40 -15.74
CA PRO A 12 13.96 11.03 -16.15
C PRO A 12 12.96 10.03 -15.62
N TYR A 13 12.70 8.97 -16.35
CA TYR A 13 11.74 7.93 -15.97
C TYR A 13 11.98 7.36 -14.56
N ALA A 14 13.25 7.12 -14.21
CA ALA A 14 13.62 6.62 -12.89
C ALA A 14 13.18 7.57 -11.77
N VAL A 15 13.38 8.87 -11.96
CA VAL A 15 12.98 9.90 -10.98
C VAL A 15 11.46 10.00 -10.90
N ARG A 16 10.75 9.91 -12.01
CA ARG A 16 9.27 9.89 -12.03
C ARG A 16 8.73 8.68 -11.29
N SER A 17 9.34 7.52 -11.47
CA SER A 17 8.97 6.30 -10.79
C SER A 17 9.15 6.43 -9.28
N ASP A 18 10.26 7.03 -8.84
CA ASP A 18 10.54 7.27 -7.43
C ASP A 18 9.55 8.27 -6.81
N ILE A 19 9.21 9.34 -7.53
CA ILE A 19 8.20 10.31 -7.12
C ILE A 19 6.83 9.64 -6.95
N ARG A 20 6.42 8.80 -7.90
CA ARG A 20 5.15 8.06 -7.82
C ARG A 20 5.11 7.12 -6.63
N ARG A 21 6.20 6.43 -6.34
CA ARG A 21 6.31 5.57 -5.16
C ARG A 21 6.19 6.36 -3.86
N LEU A 22 6.84 7.51 -3.82
CA LEU A 22 6.77 8.40 -2.66
C LEU A 22 5.36 8.92 -2.46
N GLU A 23 4.70 9.38 -3.52
CA GLU A 23 3.31 9.83 -3.48
C GLU A 23 2.36 8.75 -2.98
N LYS A 24 2.54 7.50 -3.45
CA LYS A 24 1.76 6.36 -2.97
C LYS A 24 1.95 6.13 -1.48
N ARG A 25 3.17 6.19 -1.00
CA ARG A 25 3.47 6.02 0.43
C ARG A 25 2.84 7.11 1.27
N ILE A 26 2.92 8.36 0.81
CA ILE A 26 2.28 9.48 1.48
C ILE A 26 0.77 9.28 1.55
N SER A 27 0.13 8.90 0.46
CA SER A 27 -1.29 8.61 0.41
C SER A 27 -1.69 7.48 1.36
N GLN A 28 -0.88 6.44 1.45
CA GLN A 28 -1.09 5.32 2.36
C GLN A 28 -0.96 5.75 3.82
N MET A 29 0.03 6.57 4.14
CA MET A 29 0.20 7.10 5.50
C MET A 29 -0.95 8.01 5.89
N GLU A 30 -1.40 8.88 4.99
CA GLU A 30 -2.56 9.74 5.21
C GLU A 30 -3.82 8.92 5.45
N PHE A 31 -4.02 7.85 4.68
CA PHE A 31 -5.13 6.93 4.86
C PHE A 31 -5.10 6.26 6.24
N LEU A 32 -3.95 5.74 6.65
CA LEU A 32 -3.79 5.11 7.95
C LEU A 32 -4.04 6.08 9.11
N GLN A 33 -3.58 7.32 8.98
CA GLN A 33 -3.82 8.37 9.98
C GLN A 33 -5.29 8.75 10.05
N LYS A 34 -5.95 8.91 8.90
CA LYS A 34 -7.37 9.25 8.83
C LYS A 34 -8.26 8.19 9.46
N GLU A 35 -7.97 6.92 9.21
CA GLU A 35 -8.75 5.80 9.72
C GLU A 35 -8.24 5.30 11.08
N GLU A 36 -7.24 5.96 11.66
CA GLU A 36 -6.65 5.63 12.97
C GLU A 36 -6.14 4.18 13.07
N ILE A 37 -5.53 3.69 12.01
CA ILE A 37 -4.99 2.34 11.94
C ILE A 37 -3.50 2.38 12.26
N THR A 38 -3.07 1.63 13.28
CA THR A 38 -1.67 1.57 13.71
C THR A 38 -1.06 0.18 13.58
N THR A 39 -1.87 -0.88 13.56
CA THR A 39 -1.40 -2.26 13.48
C THR A 39 -2.03 -3.00 12.30
N ARG A 40 -1.45 -4.15 11.95
CA ARG A 40 -2.01 -5.01 10.88
C ARG A 40 -3.33 -5.64 11.29
N GLU A 41 -3.47 -5.98 12.55
CA GLU A 41 -4.71 -6.52 13.10
C GLU A 41 -5.84 -5.52 12.98
N GLU A 42 -5.57 -4.24 13.25
CA GLU A 42 -6.53 -3.16 13.04
C GLU A 42 -6.87 -2.99 11.56
N LEU A 43 -5.88 -3.13 10.66
CA LEU A 43 -6.10 -3.06 9.22
C LEU A 43 -7.01 -4.19 8.74
N ALA A 44 -6.77 -5.43 9.18
CA ALA A 44 -7.62 -6.57 8.87
C ALA A 44 -9.03 -6.40 9.42
N ALA A 45 -9.17 -5.91 10.65
CA ALA A 45 -10.45 -5.60 11.25
C ALA A 45 -11.20 -4.48 10.51
N TYR A 46 -10.48 -3.54 9.92
CA TYR A 46 -11.05 -2.49 9.09
C TYR A 46 -11.63 -3.04 7.77
N GLN A 47 -10.96 -4.00 7.16
CA GLN A 47 -11.38 -4.59 5.87
C GLN A 47 -12.67 -5.41 5.98
N LYS A 48 -12.85 -6.15 7.06
CA LYS A 48 -14.01 -7.05 7.23
C LYS A 48 -15.37 -6.37 7.07
N PRO A 49 -15.69 -5.30 7.83
CA PRO A 49 -16.99 -4.63 7.68
C PRO A 49 -17.19 -4.02 6.30
N LEU A 50 -16.13 -3.56 5.64
CA LEU A 50 -16.21 -3.02 4.29
C LEU A 50 -16.56 -4.10 3.28
N GLU A 51 -15.96 -5.28 3.41
CA GLU A 51 -16.27 -6.43 2.54
C GLU A 51 -17.71 -6.89 2.74
N GLU A 52 -18.19 -6.92 3.96
CA GLU A 52 -19.58 -7.25 4.27
C GLU A 52 -20.55 -6.24 3.68
N GLN A 53 -20.23 -4.95 3.75
CA GLN A 53 -21.02 -3.89 3.13
C GLN A 53 -21.07 -4.05 1.60
N VAL A 54 -19.95 -4.38 0.97
CA VAL A 54 -19.90 -4.64 -0.47
C VAL A 54 -20.84 -5.78 -0.86
N LEU A 55 -20.79 -6.89 -0.12
CA LEU A 55 -21.67 -8.03 -0.38
C LEU A 55 -23.15 -7.68 -0.20
N SER A 56 -23.47 -6.95 0.86
CA SER A 56 -24.82 -6.48 1.15
C SER A 56 -25.35 -5.57 0.03
N LEU A 57 -24.55 -4.60 -0.41
CA LEU A 57 -24.91 -3.70 -1.50
C LEU A 57 -25.07 -4.43 -2.84
N MET A 58 -24.25 -5.43 -3.11
CA MET A 58 -24.37 -6.25 -4.31
C MET A 58 -25.67 -7.03 -4.32
N LYS A 59 -26.10 -7.58 -3.18
CA LYS A 59 -27.39 -8.28 -3.06
C LYS A 59 -28.56 -7.32 -3.28
N GLU A 60 -28.53 -6.15 -2.67
CA GLU A 60 -29.53 -5.11 -2.85
C GLU A 60 -29.62 -4.69 -4.33
N ARG A 61 -28.46 -4.47 -4.98
CA ARG A 61 -28.40 -4.11 -6.38
C ARG A 61 -29.04 -5.16 -7.28
N ARG A 62 -28.79 -6.45 -7.03
CA ARG A 62 -29.42 -7.56 -7.78
C ARG A 62 -30.94 -7.53 -7.68
N LYS A 63 -31.46 -7.28 -6.49
CA LYS A 63 -32.91 -7.18 -6.28
C LYS A 63 -33.48 -5.99 -7.04
N LEU A 64 -32.81 -4.85 -7.03
CA LEU A 64 -33.24 -3.64 -7.72
C LEU A 64 -33.17 -3.78 -9.24
N TYR A 65 -32.20 -4.48 -9.79
CA TYR A 65 -32.14 -4.76 -11.22
C TYR A 65 -33.35 -5.53 -11.74
N ARG A 66 -33.94 -6.37 -10.90
CA ARG A 66 -35.16 -7.11 -11.27
C ARG A 66 -36.40 -6.23 -11.22
N LYS A 67 -36.44 -5.25 -10.29
CA LYS A 67 -37.63 -4.39 -10.10
C LYS A 67 -37.58 -3.12 -10.93
N GLU A 68 -36.48 -2.39 -10.90
CA GLU A 68 -36.31 -1.10 -11.56
C GLU A 68 -34.89 -0.96 -12.12
N PRO A 69 -34.62 -1.51 -13.32
CA PRO A 69 -33.31 -1.32 -13.96
C PRO A 69 -33.11 0.16 -14.29
N GLY A 70 -31.99 0.76 -13.85
CA GLY A 70 -31.64 2.15 -14.10
C GLY A 70 -32.17 3.15 -13.08
N GLY A 71 -32.70 2.72 -11.94
CA GLY A 71 -33.18 3.58 -10.87
C GLY A 71 -32.06 4.37 -10.18
N MET A 72 -32.43 5.48 -9.53
CA MET A 72 -31.45 6.33 -8.80
C MET A 72 -30.73 5.56 -7.69
N ARG A 73 -31.41 4.64 -7.01
CA ARG A 73 -30.80 3.84 -5.95
C ARG A 73 -29.67 2.94 -6.48
N ILE A 74 -29.80 2.42 -7.69
CA ILE A 74 -28.75 1.62 -8.34
C ILE A 74 -27.51 2.48 -8.59
N GLN A 75 -27.69 3.72 -9.04
CA GLN A 75 -26.58 4.66 -9.23
C GLN A 75 -25.88 5.02 -7.92
N GLU A 76 -26.64 5.22 -6.85
CA GLU A 76 -26.10 5.46 -5.52
C GLU A 76 -25.28 4.26 -5.03
N ILE A 77 -25.82 3.04 -5.18
CA ILE A 77 -25.14 1.81 -4.82
C ILE A 77 -23.84 1.64 -5.62
N ASN A 78 -23.85 1.93 -6.91
CA ASN A 78 -22.65 1.85 -7.75
C ASN A 78 -21.57 2.83 -7.26
N GLY A 79 -21.95 4.04 -6.85
CA GLY A 79 -21.05 5.03 -6.26
C GLY A 79 -20.48 4.55 -4.94
N GLU A 80 -21.31 4.04 -4.03
CA GLU A 80 -20.89 3.49 -2.74
C GLU A 80 -19.94 2.30 -2.93
N LEU A 81 -20.25 1.37 -3.84
CA LEU A 81 -19.40 0.23 -4.17
C LEU A 81 -18.04 0.67 -4.68
N LYS A 82 -18.01 1.69 -5.52
CA LYS A 82 -16.75 2.23 -6.06
C LYS A 82 -15.85 2.76 -4.93
N GLU A 83 -16.42 3.53 -4.01
CA GLU A 83 -15.69 4.08 -2.87
C GLU A 83 -15.21 2.99 -1.90
N LEU A 84 -16.07 2.04 -1.58
CA LEU A 84 -15.72 0.90 -0.71
C LEU A 84 -14.61 0.04 -1.33
N ARG A 85 -14.68 -0.24 -2.63
CA ARG A 85 -13.65 -1.01 -3.34
C ARG A 85 -12.31 -0.30 -3.37
N LYS A 86 -12.31 1.04 -3.51
CA LYS A 86 -11.08 1.83 -3.43
C LYS A 86 -10.43 1.69 -2.05
N LYS A 87 -11.20 1.82 -0.99
CA LYS A 87 -10.71 1.67 0.39
C LYS A 87 -10.15 0.27 0.64
N ILE A 88 -10.86 -0.76 0.19
CA ILE A 88 -10.43 -2.15 0.33
C ILE A 88 -9.11 -2.39 -0.43
N ARG A 89 -9.02 -1.94 -1.67
CA ARG A 89 -7.79 -2.08 -2.48
C ARG A 89 -6.60 -1.39 -1.82
N LEU A 90 -6.81 -0.17 -1.33
CA LEU A 90 -5.76 0.58 -0.67
C LEU A 90 -5.28 -0.14 0.59
N SER A 91 -6.20 -0.63 1.42
CA SER A 91 -5.87 -1.39 2.61
C SER A 91 -5.13 -2.69 2.29
N GLN A 92 -5.53 -3.41 1.24
CA GLN A 92 -4.85 -4.63 0.78
C GLN A 92 -3.45 -4.34 0.26
N GLN A 93 -3.25 -3.24 -0.47
CA GLN A 93 -1.93 -2.82 -0.92
C GLN A 93 -0.99 -2.50 0.24
N ILE A 94 -1.49 -1.81 1.25
CA ILE A 94 -0.72 -1.48 2.46
C ILE A 94 -0.33 -2.76 3.19
N GLU A 95 -1.25 -3.69 3.37
CA GLU A 95 -1.00 -4.98 4.00
C GLU A 95 0.11 -5.75 3.27
N LYS A 96 -0.01 -5.87 1.95
CA LYS A 96 0.98 -6.56 1.12
C LYS A 96 2.36 -5.92 1.22
N GLN A 97 2.44 -4.59 1.13
CA GLN A 97 3.71 -3.86 1.23
C GLN A 97 4.33 -3.98 2.61
N SER A 98 3.51 -3.97 3.66
CA SER A 98 3.97 -4.17 5.03
C SER A 98 4.61 -5.54 5.21
N LEU A 99 4.03 -6.59 4.67
CA LEU A 99 4.58 -7.94 4.70
C LEU A 99 5.90 -8.03 3.91
N GLU A 100 5.96 -7.42 2.74
CA GLU A 100 7.18 -7.36 1.94
C GLU A 100 8.31 -6.62 2.66
N MET A 101 8.01 -5.51 3.31
CA MET A 101 8.98 -4.74 4.09
C MET A 101 9.53 -5.54 5.27
N GLU A 102 8.69 -6.26 5.99
CA GLU A 102 9.15 -7.14 7.08
C GLU A 102 10.08 -8.22 6.58
N GLU A 103 9.73 -8.85 5.46
CA GLU A 103 10.55 -9.89 4.86
C GLU A 103 11.93 -9.35 4.47
N ARG A 104 11.98 -8.19 3.85
CA ARG A 104 13.24 -7.51 3.48
C ARG A 104 14.08 -7.15 4.70
N LEU A 105 13.45 -6.63 5.75
CA LEU A 105 14.14 -6.29 7.00
C LEU A 105 14.71 -7.52 7.67
N ARG A 106 13.97 -8.62 7.68
CA ARG A 106 14.43 -9.89 8.24
C ARG A 106 15.63 -10.41 7.48
N GLN A 107 15.57 -10.42 6.14
CA GLN A 107 16.68 -10.83 5.28
C GLN A 107 17.92 -9.96 5.48
N ALA A 108 17.74 -8.64 5.59
CA ALA A 108 18.84 -7.71 5.83
C ALA A 108 19.51 -7.96 7.18
N LYS A 109 18.75 -8.23 8.24
CA LYS A 109 19.28 -8.60 9.56
C LYS A 109 20.05 -9.91 9.53
N GLU A 110 19.53 -10.93 8.85
CA GLU A 110 20.22 -12.21 8.67
C GLU A 110 21.55 -12.03 7.94
N GLN A 111 21.58 -11.22 6.90
CA GLN A 111 22.80 -10.90 6.16
C GLN A 111 23.83 -10.15 7.02
N GLU A 112 23.40 -9.20 7.82
CA GLU A 112 24.26 -8.48 8.76
C GLU A 112 24.87 -9.42 9.78
N GLU A 113 24.09 -10.30 10.37
CA GLU A 113 24.56 -11.31 11.33
C GLU A 113 25.59 -12.23 10.70
N VAL A 114 25.36 -12.70 9.49
CA VAL A 114 26.31 -13.54 8.75
C VAL A 114 27.61 -12.79 8.47
N GLN A 115 27.54 -11.53 8.08
CA GLN A 115 28.72 -10.69 7.82
C GLN A 115 29.50 -10.40 9.10
N GLU A 116 28.84 -10.14 10.21
CA GLU A 116 29.47 -9.94 11.51
C GLU A 116 30.19 -11.20 11.97
N MET A 117 29.57 -12.36 11.86
CA MET A 117 30.19 -13.64 12.17
C MET A 117 31.41 -13.91 11.31
N SER A 118 31.32 -13.67 10.02
CA SER A 118 32.41 -13.77 9.06
C SER A 118 33.58 -12.86 9.40
N GLY A 119 33.26 -11.60 9.78
CA GLY A 119 34.24 -10.63 10.22
C GLY A 119 34.96 -11.01 11.51
N LYS A 120 34.24 -11.56 12.51
CA LYS A 120 34.81 -12.07 13.74
C LYS A 120 35.74 -13.24 13.52
N GLN A 121 35.38 -14.19 12.68
CA GLN A 121 36.21 -15.33 12.33
C GLN A 121 37.52 -14.91 11.66
N ARG A 122 37.48 -13.93 10.77
CA ARG A 122 38.68 -13.37 10.14
C ARG A 122 39.60 -12.71 11.14
N ARG A 123 39.07 -11.93 12.09
CA ARG A 123 39.84 -11.26 13.13
C ARG A 123 40.54 -12.28 14.05
N GLU A 124 39.83 -13.32 14.46
CA GLU A 124 40.40 -14.38 15.26
C GLU A 124 41.54 -15.14 14.54
N ALA A 125 41.37 -15.42 13.24
CA ALA A 125 42.40 -16.03 12.43
C ALA A 125 43.64 -15.14 12.29
N GLU A 126 43.50 -13.85 12.20
CA GLU A 126 44.62 -12.89 12.18
C GLU A 126 45.37 -12.81 13.51
N TRP A 127 44.66 -12.93 14.63
CA TRP A 127 45.28 -12.92 15.97
C TRP A 127 46.05 -14.21 16.28
N ASN A 128 45.69 -15.32 15.69
CA ASN A 128 46.35 -16.62 15.93
C ASN A 128 47.54 -16.92 15.01
N ARG A 129 47.95 -15.97 14.21
CA ARG A 129 49.18 -16.07 13.40
C ARG A 129 50.40 -15.59 14.21
#